data_fa3a4a9ec7e5f858b9b0ce02c971a53a
#
_entry.id   fa3a4a9ec7e5f858b9b0ce02c971a53a
#
_cell.length_a   1.000
_cell.length_b   1.000
_cell.length_c   1.000
_cell.angle_alpha   90.00
_cell.angle_beta   90.00
_cell.angle_gamma   90.00
#
_symmetry.space_group_name_H-M   'P 1'
#
loop_
_entity.id
_entity.type
_entity.pdbx_description
1 polymer ?
#
loop_
_entity_poly.entity_id
_entity_poly.type
_entity_poly.pdbx_seq_one_letter_code
_entity_poly.pdbx_strand_id
1 'polypeptide(L)'
;MKKKSVLLALGVLVLGLGGGALAALPSLPTPSILDVASPNAREISKLFWLVMGFSIFVLAVVVAFMTAGIIGGLRDRNHDEEPPQTHGNLKLEIAWTIIPLIILAILLVPTLSAIYRLEGYAAPEDALEVNVVGRQFWWEMVYPELGIVTANELVAPVGQPVRLNLASGDTMHSFWIPQVAGKTDLIPGNQRAMWFTPEREGVFYGQCAEICGDSHANMRLRLVVLSPQDYEAWVAAAQRPAAPPEDALAQEGAQLFVQKGCINCHAVQGVNAYNRAGPDLSHIGSRTSIAAGMLPNTRENMIRWLRFTDTVKPGVAMPNLGLSQEEAERIAAYLETLTLPEFDLRAAIRGEGPQNHVNASGYPVDEAGSLSETEIASMEGDR
;
A
#
# COMPACT_ATOMS: atom_id res chain seq x y z
N MET A 1 26.00 26.33 40.52
CA MET A 1 26.33 26.16 39.08
C MET A 1 25.76 24.92 38.43
N LYS A 2 25.49 23.81 39.15
CA LYS A 2 25.02 22.52 38.56
C LYS A 2 23.54 22.51 38.07
N LYS A 3 22.64 23.36 38.57
CA LYS A 3 21.21 23.36 38.20
C LYS A 3 20.89 24.05 36.87
N LYS A 4 21.69 25.04 36.43
CA LYS A 4 21.52 25.70 35.12
C LYS A 4 21.94 24.77 33.95
N SER A 5 22.93 23.90 34.19
CA SER A 5 23.43 22.95 33.20
C SER A 5 22.44 21.82 32.88
N VAL A 6 21.63 21.39 33.85
CA VAL A 6 20.62 20.32 33.66
C VAL A 6 19.43 20.83 32.86
N LEU A 7 18.99 22.08 33.08
CA LEU A 7 17.90 22.68 32.31
C LEU A 7 18.31 22.99 30.87
N LEU A 8 19.57 23.39 30.65
CA LEU A 8 20.12 23.59 29.32
C LEU A 8 20.25 22.25 28.57
N ALA A 9 20.69 21.19 29.28
CA ALA A 9 20.83 19.85 28.71
C ALA A 9 19.48 19.23 28.35
N LEU A 10 18.43 19.43 29.16
CA LEU A 10 17.05 18.97 28.82
C LEU A 10 16.47 19.76 27.64
N GLY A 11 16.69 21.08 27.58
CA GLY A 11 16.26 21.89 26.44
C GLY A 11 16.96 21.53 25.14
N VAL A 12 18.27 21.23 25.17
CA VAL A 12 19.06 20.77 24.02
C VAL A 12 18.69 19.34 23.63
N LEU A 13 18.35 18.47 24.59
CA LEU A 13 17.91 17.09 24.30
C LEU A 13 16.55 17.09 23.58
N VAL A 14 15.59 17.91 24.00
CA VAL A 14 14.27 18.03 23.38
C VAL A 14 14.36 18.68 21.97
N LEU A 15 15.21 19.68 21.80
CA LEU A 15 15.46 20.33 20.51
C LEU A 15 16.35 19.47 19.59
N GLY A 16 17.31 18.74 20.15
CA GLY A 16 18.22 17.85 19.40
C GLY A 16 17.55 16.57 18.89
N LEU A 17 16.60 16.00 19.65
CA LEU A 17 15.82 14.83 19.19
C LEU A 17 14.79 15.19 18.13
N GLY A 18 14.31 16.43 18.09
CA GLY A 18 13.38 16.91 17.04
C GLY A 18 14.06 17.27 15.72
N GLY A 19 15.31 17.74 15.75
CA GLY A 19 16.01 18.23 14.54
C GLY A 19 16.85 17.18 13.81
N GLY A 20 17.40 16.22 14.53
CA GLY A 20 18.31 15.22 13.95
C GLY A 20 17.61 14.03 13.28
N ALA A 21 16.39 13.71 13.69
CA ALA A 21 15.64 12.57 13.16
C ALA A 21 14.96 12.85 11.81
N LEU A 22 14.75 14.12 11.44
CA LEU A 22 14.13 14.47 10.15
C LEU A 22 15.12 14.52 8.96
N ALA A 23 16.42 14.57 9.21
CA ALA A 23 17.42 14.81 8.16
C ALA A 23 18.09 13.55 7.61
N ALA A 24 17.75 12.36 8.09
CA ALA A 24 18.44 11.11 7.76
C ALA A 24 17.55 9.93 7.39
N LEU A 25 16.28 10.15 7.09
CA LEU A 25 15.48 9.08 6.48
C LEU A 25 15.75 9.15 4.97
N PRO A 26 16.36 8.12 4.35
CA PRO A 26 16.36 8.02 2.91
C PRO A 26 14.90 8.11 2.44
N SER A 27 14.67 8.84 1.37
CA SER A 27 13.34 8.95 0.74
C SER A 27 12.96 7.59 0.16
N LEU A 28 12.57 6.65 1.01
CA LEU A 28 11.98 5.40 0.57
C LEU A 28 10.64 5.73 -0.07
N PRO A 29 10.32 5.15 -1.23
CA PRO A 29 9.03 5.27 -1.86
C PRO A 29 8.00 4.46 -1.06
N THR A 30 7.74 4.91 0.14
CA THR A 30 6.69 4.35 0.98
C THR A 30 5.36 5.01 0.62
N PRO A 31 4.25 4.25 0.61
CA PRO A 31 2.93 4.84 0.48
C PRO A 31 2.76 5.94 1.53
N SER A 32 2.64 7.19 1.11
CA SER A 32 2.56 8.33 2.03
C SER A 32 1.20 8.99 1.99
N ILE A 33 0.58 9.16 3.14
CA ILE A 33 -0.66 9.96 3.29
C ILE A 33 -0.42 11.47 3.08
N LEU A 34 0.84 11.89 3.06
CA LEU A 34 1.21 13.30 2.88
C LEU A 34 1.48 13.64 1.41
N ASP A 35 1.75 12.66 0.55
CA ASP A 35 1.91 12.82 -0.89
C ASP A 35 0.56 12.59 -1.59
N VAL A 36 -0.23 13.63 -1.67
CA VAL A 36 -1.61 13.60 -2.15
C VAL A 36 -1.67 13.55 -3.67
N ALA A 37 -2.38 12.58 -4.23
CA ALA A 37 -2.55 12.38 -5.67
C ALA A 37 -4.02 12.31 -6.11
N SER A 38 -4.96 12.72 -5.25
CA SER A 38 -6.39 12.79 -5.57
C SER A 38 -7.12 13.84 -4.72
N PRO A 39 -8.31 14.32 -5.12
CA PRO A 39 -9.17 15.15 -4.29
C PRO A 39 -9.59 14.43 -3.00
N ASN A 40 -9.85 13.12 -3.06
CA ASN A 40 -10.26 12.31 -1.90
C ASN A 40 -9.16 12.26 -0.84
N ALA A 41 -7.91 11.98 -1.22
CA ALA A 41 -6.78 12.00 -0.30
C ALA A 41 -6.51 13.43 0.23
N ARG A 42 -6.78 14.47 -0.56
CA ARG A 42 -6.62 15.87 -0.13
C ARG A 42 -7.61 16.24 0.98
N GLU A 43 -8.84 15.77 0.93
CA GLU A 43 -9.81 15.97 2.02
C GLU A 43 -9.34 15.28 3.32
N ILE A 44 -8.79 14.07 3.23
CA ILE A 44 -8.20 13.35 4.38
C ILE A 44 -6.99 14.12 4.93
N SER A 45 -6.12 14.61 4.05
CA SER A 45 -4.93 15.40 4.43
C SER A 45 -5.30 16.69 5.15
N LYS A 46 -6.36 17.41 4.72
CA LYS A 46 -6.86 18.60 5.43
C LYS A 46 -7.28 18.27 6.86
N LEU A 47 -8.02 17.18 7.06
CA LEU A 47 -8.41 16.72 8.39
C LEU A 47 -7.20 16.33 9.25
N PHE A 48 -6.23 15.64 8.65
CA PHE A 48 -4.99 15.26 9.33
C PHE A 48 -4.26 16.51 9.88
N TRP A 49 -4.07 17.55 9.08
CA TRP A 49 -3.39 18.76 9.51
C TRP A 49 -4.18 19.55 10.55
N LEU A 50 -5.51 19.56 10.46
CA LEU A 50 -6.37 20.17 11.48
C LEU A 50 -6.22 19.44 12.84
N VAL A 51 -6.30 18.11 12.84
CA VAL A 51 -6.10 17.29 14.04
C VAL A 51 -4.68 17.45 14.59
N MET A 52 -3.68 17.47 13.71
CA MET A 52 -2.27 17.67 14.07
C MET A 52 -2.05 19.02 14.75
N GLY A 53 -2.67 20.08 14.24
CA GLY A 53 -2.59 21.41 14.84
C GLY A 53 -3.14 21.44 16.27
N PHE A 54 -4.33 20.87 16.51
CA PHE A 54 -4.86 20.75 17.87
C PHE A 54 -4.02 19.85 18.76
N SER A 55 -3.48 18.75 18.23
CA SER A 55 -2.63 17.83 18.98
C SER A 55 -1.34 18.50 19.45
N ILE A 56 -0.69 19.28 18.56
CA ILE A 56 0.52 20.06 18.91
C ILE A 56 0.18 21.12 19.95
N PHE A 57 -0.96 21.83 19.81
CA PHE A 57 -1.41 22.82 20.78
C PHE A 57 -1.60 22.21 22.16
N VAL A 58 -2.35 21.11 22.27
CA VAL A 58 -2.60 20.42 23.54
C VAL A 58 -1.30 19.90 24.15
N LEU A 59 -0.42 19.29 23.34
CA LEU A 59 0.88 18.82 23.78
C LEU A 59 1.73 19.97 24.35
N ALA A 60 1.77 21.10 23.66
CA ALA A 60 2.51 22.29 24.12
C ALA A 60 2.00 22.82 25.47
N VAL A 61 0.67 22.87 25.64
CA VAL A 61 0.04 23.26 26.91
C VAL A 61 0.43 22.30 28.05
N VAL A 62 0.32 20.97 27.80
CA VAL A 62 0.68 19.95 28.82
C VAL A 62 2.16 20.05 29.18
N VAL A 63 3.04 20.12 28.19
CA VAL A 63 4.50 20.27 28.42
C VAL A 63 4.82 21.55 29.18
N ALA A 64 4.15 22.67 28.86
CA ALA A 64 4.34 23.92 29.59
C ALA A 64 3.95 23.80 31.08
N PHE A 65 2.78 23.22 31.38
CA PHE A 65 2.36 23.01 32.76
C PHE A 65 3.27 22.04 33.52
N MET A 66 3.66 20.91 32.89
CA MET A 66 4.61 19.97 33.48
C MET A 66 5.95 20.63 33.79
N THR A 67 6.48 21.38 32.82
CA THR A 67 7.75 22.11 32.98
C THR A 67 7.66 23.13 34.11
N ALA A 68 6.58 23.91 34.16
CA ALA A 68 6.35 24.88 35.25
C ALA A 68 6.28 24.21 36.62
N GLY A 69 5.57 23.07 36.74
CA GLY A 69 5.50 22.28 37.98
C GLY A 69 6.86 21.76 38.40
N ILE A 70 7.63 21.17 37.48
CA ILE A 70 8.99 20.66 37.76
C ILE A 70 9.92 21.80 38.22
N ILE A 71 9.91 22.94 37.51
CA ILE A 71 10.73 24.10 37.88
C ILE A 71 10.30 24.66 39.25
N GLY A 72 8.99 24.73 39.52
CA GLY A 72 8.45 25.14 40.80
C GLY A 72 8.94 24.25 41.92
N GLY A 73 8.78 22.93 41.82
CA GLY A 73 9.24 21.96 42.82
C GLY A 73 10.77 21.96 43.02
N LEU A 74 11.56 22.15 41.93
CA LEU A 74 13.03 22.26 42.07
C LEU A 74 13.50 23.58 42.73
N ARG A 75 12.67 24.62 42.72
CA ARG A 75 12.96 25.91 43.37
C ARG A 75 12.50 25.97 44.80
N ASP A 76 11.52 25.15 45.17
CA ASP A 76 11.06 25.05 46.54
C ASP A 76 12.18 24.49 47.43
N ARG A 77 12.53 25.26 48.49
CA ARG A 77 13.59 24.90 49.44
C ARG A 77 13.05 24.37 50.76
N ASN A 78 11.74 24.47 50.97
CA ASN A 78 11.09 24.03 52.21
C ASN A 78 10.53 22.61 52.07
N HIS A 79 11.44 21.64 51.95
CA HIS A 79 11.04 20.23 51.78
C HIS A 79 10.39 19.62 53.06
N ASP A 80 10.46 20.29 54.17
CA ASP A 80 9.94 19.80 55.46
C ASP A 80 8.54 20.34 55.81
N GLU A 81 8.00 21.27 55.04
CA GLU A 81 6.65 21.78 55.22
C GLU A 81 5.64 21.05 54.36
N GLU A 82 4.50 20.65 54.94
CA GLU A 82 3.40 20.09 54.15
C GLU A 82 2.90 21.13 53.13
N PRO A 83 2.76 20.73 51.86
CA PRO A 83 2.25 21.65 50.83
C PRO A 83 0.82 22.09 51.15
N PRO A 84 0.43 23.33 50.80
CA PRO A 84 -0.93 23.82 51.05
C PRO A 84 -1.96 22.89 50.39
N GLN A 85 -2.92 22.42 51.18
CA GLN A 85 -3.99 21.52 50.72
C GLN A 85 -5.03 22.37 49.98
N THR A 86 -4.95 22.36 48.65
CA THR A 86 -5.92 23.07 47.78
C THR A 86 -7.03 22.12 47.34
N HIS A 87 -8.28 22.52 47.61
CA HIS A 87 -9.48 21.75 47.21
C HIS A 87 -10.10 22.42 45.99
N GLY A 88 -10.03 21.78 44.82
CA GLY A 88 -10.72 22.16 43.61
C GLY A 88 -10.67 23.65 43.17
N ASN A 89 -10.90 23.90 41.91
CA ASN A 89 -11.11 25.25 41.38
C ASN A 89 -12.17 25.17 40.28
N LEU A 90 -13.41 25.52 40.63
CA LEU A 90 -14.56 25.42 39.73
C LEU A 90 -14.31 26.10 38.33
N LYS A 91 -13.60 27.22 38.31
CA LYS A 91 -13.30 27.91 37.05
C LYS A 91 -12.36 27.08 36.16
N LEU A 92 -11.34 26.48 36.75
CA LEU A 92 -10.42 25.59 36.02
C LEU A 92 -11.14 24.31 35.58
N GLU A 93 -11.98 23.74 36.47
CA GLU A 93 -12.78 22.54 36.15
C GLU A 93 -13.68 22.75 34.93
N ILE A 94 -14.40 23.87 34.91
CA ILE A 94 -15.22 24.26 33.75
C ILE A 94 -14.34 24.47 32.53
N ALA A 95 -13.20 25.15 32.65
CA ALA A 95 -12.32 25.44 31.52
C ALA A 95 -11.79 24.18 30.85
N TRP A 96 -11.24 23.24 31.64
CA TRP A 96 -10.68 22.00 31.07
C TRP A 96 -11.75 20.98 30.60
N THR A 97 -13.02 21.20 30.91
CA THR A 97 -14.14 20.43 30.37
C THR A 97 -14.64 21.07 29.07
N ILE A 98 -14.82 22.39 29.05
CA ILE A 98 -15.43 23.11 27.91
C ILE A 98 -14.45 23.24 26.74
N ILE A 99 -13.16 23.52 26.99
CA ILE A 99 -12.18 23.71 25.92
C ILE A 99 -12.05 22.43 25.03
N PRO A 100 -11.84 21.24 25.58
CA PRO A 100 -11.82 20.00 24.77
C PRO A 100 -13.14 19.76 24.04
N LEU A 101 -14.29 20.05 24.66
CA LEU A 101 -15.60 19.91 24.02
C LEU A 101 -15.71 20.82 22.77
N ILE A 102 -15.23 22.06 22.87
CA ILE A 102 -15.18 22.98 21.72
C ILE A 102 -14.27 22.42 20.61
N ILE A 103 -13.10 21.92 20.96
CA ILE A 103 -12.17 21.30 20.00
C ILE A 103 -12.84 20.13 19.29
N LEU A 104 -13.51 19.24 20.03
CA LEU A 104 -14.24 18.11 19.45
C LEU A 104 -15.37 18.59 18.52
N ALA A 105 -16.12 19.64 18.89
CA ALA A 105 -17.17 20.22 18.04
C ALA A 105 -16.60 20.79 16.72
N ILE A 106 -15.43 21.44 16.78
CA ILE A 106 -14.73 21.96 15.60
C ILE A 106 -14.28 20.79 14.67
N LEU A 107 -13.81 19.67 15.23
CA LEU A 107 -13.38 18.52 14.45
C LEU A 107 -14.57 17.72 13.88
N LEU A 108 -15.70 17.67 14.58
CA LEU A 108 -16.86 16.87 14.22
C LEU A 108 -17.44 17.27 12.85
N VAL A 109 -17.63 18.56 12.62
CA VAL A 109 -18.30 19.07 11.40
C VAL A 109 -17.53 18.68 10.12
N PRO A 110 -16.22 18.99 9.97
CA PRO A 110 -15.47 18.59 8.77
C PRO A 110 -15.33 17.06 8.66
N THR A 111 -15.25 16.33 9.78
CA THR A 111 -15.18 14.87 9.77
C THR A 111 -16.46 14.25 9.20
N LEU A 112 -17.64 14.66 9.69
CA LEU A 112 -18.90 14.18 9.15
C LEU A 112 -19.06 14.55 7.66
N SER A 113 -18.72 15.77 7.30
CA SER A 113 -18.77 16.22 5.90
C SER A 113 -17.84 15.38 5.00
N ALA A 114 -16.64 15.01 5.48
CA ALA A 114 -15.71 14.18 4.73
C ALA A 114 -16.24 12.73 4.58
N ILE A 115 -16.80 12.15 5.64
CA ILE A 115 -17.40 10.82 5.58
C ILE A 115 -18.43 10.75 4.45
N TYR A 116 -19.40 11.69 4.43
CA TYR A 116 -20.45 11.69 3.40
C TYR A 116 -19.91 11.90 1.98
N ARG A 117 -18.84 12.66 1.79
CA ARG A 117 -18.28 12.92 0.47
C ARG A 117 -17.36 11.80 -0.05
N LEU A 118 -16.73 11.05 0.85
CA LEU A 118 -15.75 10.02 0.50
C LEU A 118 -16.38 8.62 0.40
N GLU A 119 -17.62 8.44 0.80
CA GLU A 119 -18.34 7.15 0.70
C GLU A 119 -18.53 6.71 -0.76
N GLY A 120 -18.52 5.40 -0.98
CA GLY A 120 -18.59 4.80 -2.32
C GLY A 120 -19.85 5.15 -3.12
N TYR A 121 -20.97 5.48 -2.46
CA TYR A 121 -22.20 5.93 -3.12
C TYR A 121 -22.13 7.37 -3.66
N ALA A 122 -21.13 8.14 -3.22
CA ALA A 122 -20.89 9.50 -3.72
C ALA A 122 -20.02 9.51 -5.01
N ALA A 123 -19.68 8.35 -5.56
CA ALA A 123 -18.96 8.27 -6.83
C ALA A 123 -19.80 8.89 -7.96
N PRO A 124 -19.16 9.66 -8.89
CA PRO A 124 -19.83 10.13 -10.10
C PRO A 124 -20.40 8.97 -10.94
N GLU A 125 -21.49 9.24 -11.68
CA GLU A 125 -22.17 8.22 -12.50
C GLU A 125 -21.31 7.72 -13.67
N ASP A 126 -20.38 8.53 -14.15
CA ASP A 126 -19.42 8.23 -15.22
C ASP A 126 -18.10 7.60 -14.72
N ALA A 127 -18.07 7.16 -13.46
CA ALA A 127 -16.88 6.54 -12.89
C ALA A 127 -16.56 5.20 -13.57
N LEU A 128 -15.26 4.95 -13.80
CA LEU A 128 -14.76 3.64 -14.23
C LEU A 128 -15.05 2.61 -13.11
N GLU A 129 -15.89 1.63 -13.42
CA GLU A 129 -16.26 0.57 -12.47
C GLU A 129 -15.21 -0.56 -12.47
N VAL A 130 -14.70 -0.89 -11.29
CA VAL A 130 -13.80 -2.03 -11.11
C VAL A 130 -14.26 -2.85 -9.89
N ASN A 131 -14.47 -4.14 -10.09
CA ASN A 131 -14.73 -5.06 -8.99
C ASN A 131 -13.40 -5.59 -8.44
N VAL A 132 -13.19 -5.43 -7.14
CA VAL A 132 -11.98 -5.90 -6.45
C VAL A 132 -12.34 -6.95 -5.43
N VAL A 133 -11.73 -8.12 -5.53
CA VAL A 133 -11.90 -9.20 -4.56
C VAL A 133 -10.58 -9.46 -3.85
N GLY A 134 -10.58 -9.28 -2.52
CA GLY A 134 -9.45 -9.67 -1.67
C GLY A 134 -9.47 -11.17 -1.42
N ARG A 135 -8.31 -11.82 -1.59
CA ARG A 135 -8.08 -13.24 -1.28
C ARG A 135 -6.75 -13.39 -0.55
N GLN A 136 -6.55 -14.40 0.23
CA GLN A 136 -5.27 -14.71 0.89
C GLN A 136 -4.23 -15.22 -0.13
N PHE A 137 -3.21 -14.46 -0.58
CA PHE A 137 -2.88 -13.07 -0.18
C PHE A 137 -2.65 -12.25 -1.45
N TRP A 138 -3.70 -11.94 -2.20
CA TRP A 138 -3.64 -11.23 -3.47
C TRP A 138 -4.97 -10.53 -3.78
N TRP A 139 -5.00 -9.66 -4.79
CA TRP A 139 -6.15 -8.87 -5.21
C TRP A 139 -6.57 -9.27 -6.61
N GLU A 140 -7.79 -9.76 -6.78
CA GLU A 140 -8.42 -9.94 -8.09
C GLU A 140 -9.07 -8.63 -8.49
N MET A 141 -8.90 -8.20 -9.75
CA MET A 141 -9.46 -6.96 -10.29
C MET A 141 -10.16 -7.26 -11.61
N VAL A 142 -11.43 -6.93 -11.66
CA VAL A 142 -12.30 -7.18 -12.83
C VAL A 142 -12.90 -5.87 -13.28
N TYR A 143 -12.72 -5.53 -14.55
CA TYR A 143 -13.35 -4.41 -15.23
C TYR A 143 -14.56 -4.96 -15.98
N PRO A 144 -15.78 -4.90 -15.41
CA PRO A 144 -16.94 -5.63 -15.94
C PRO A 144 -17.35 -5.15 -17.32
N GLU A 145 -17.34 -3.84 -17.57
CA GLU A 145 -17.71 -3.24 -18.84
C GLU A 145 -16.70 -3.49 -19.96
N LEU A 146 -15.42 -3.70 -19.59
CA LEU A 146 -14.33 -3.93 -20.53
C LEU A 146 -14.04 -5.42 -20.77
N GLY A 147 -14.58 -6.30 -19.92
CA GLY A 147 -14.28 -7.73 -19.96
C GLY A 147 -12.84 -8.08 -19.59
N ILE A 148 -12.12 -7.19 -18.89
CA ILE A 148 -10.72 -7.37 -18.49
C ILE A 148 -10.65 -7.92 -17.09
N VAL A 149 -9.77 -8.90 -16.88
CA VAL A 149 -9.42 -9.45 -15.55
C VAL A 149 -7.91 -9.35 -15.37
N THR A 150 -7.51 -8.80 -14.22
CA THR A 150 -6.10 -8.71 -13.83
C THR A 150 -5.93 -8.96 -12.33
N ALA A 151 -4.73 -8.88 -11.83
CA ALA A 151 -4.45 -9.06 -10.41
C ALA A 151 -3.33 -8.15 -9.93
N ASN A 152 -3.51 -7.61 -8.72
CA ASN A 152 -2.56 -6.82 -7.94
C ASN A 152 -2.10 -5.49 -8.57
N GLU A 153 -2.38 -5.23 -9.84
CA GLU A 153 -2.12 -3.97 -10.51
C GLU A 153 -3.44 -3.41 -11.07
N LEU A 154 -3.95 -2.34 -10.45
CA LEU A 154 -5.11 -1.57 -10.89
C LEU A 154 -4.63 -0.54 -11.89
N VAL A 155 -5.17 -0.53 -13.10
CA VAL A 155 -4.82 0.45 -14.14
C VAL A 155 -5.98 1.42 -14.33
N ALA A 156 -5.72 2.71 -14.32
CA ALA A 156 -6.74 3.74 -14.47
C ALA A 156 -6.20 4.95 -15.26
N PRO A 157 -7.05 5.70 -15.97
CA PRO A 157 -6.63 6.94 -16.61
C PRO A 157 -6.58 8.09 -15.61
N VAL A 158 -5.68 9.04 -15.81
CA VAL A 158 -5.64 10.28 -15.04
C VAL A 158 -6.90 11.12 -15.30
N GLY A 159 -7.43 11.74 -14.24
CA GLY A 159 -8.59 12.64 -14.32
C GLY A 159 -9.95 11.96 -14.37
N GLN A 160 -10.05 10.64 -14.58
CA GLN A 160 -11.32 9.93 -14.56
C GLN A 160 -11.63 9.39 -13.15
N PRO A 161 -12.85 9.58 -12.63
CA PRO A 161 -13.27 8.92 -11.41
C PRO A 161 -13.22 7.40 -11.55
N VAL A 162 -12.76 6.72 -10.51
CA VAL A 162 -12.71 5.26 -10.42
C VAL A 162 -13.52 4.82 -9.21
N ARG A 163 -14.49 3.96 -9.44
CA ARG A 163 -15.27 3.32 -8.37
C ARG A 163 -14.85 1.87 -8.22
N LEU A 164 -14.47 1.51 -7.01
CA LEU A 164 -14.13 0.14 -6.66
C LEU A 164 -15.29 -0.50 -5.89
N ASN A 165 -15.84 -1.58 -6.43
CA ASN A 165 -16.76 -2.45 -5.72
C ASN A 165 -15.94 -3.54 -5.03
N LEU A 166 -15.94 -3.54 -3.70
CA LEU A 166 -15.03 -4.30 -2.86
C LEU A 166 -15.73 -5.49 -2.23
N ALA A 167 -15.16 -6.68 -2.38
CA ALA A 167 -15.65 -7.92 -1.76
C ALA A 167 -14.48 -8.76 -1.24
N SER A 168 -14.74 -9.59 -0.23
CA SER A 168 -13.78 -10.60 0.21
C SER A 168 -14.18 -11.98 -0.28
N GLY A 169 -13.21 -12.75 -0.75
CA GLY A 169 -13.37 -14.15 -1.16
C GLY A 169 -13.11 -15.16 -0.03
N ASP A 170 -12.59 -14.72 1.11
CA ASP A 170 -12.20 -15.60 2.23
C ASP A 170 -12.29 -14.91 3.59
N THR A 171 -11.27 -14.21 4.06
CA THR A 171 -11.22 -13.53 5.35
C THR A 171 -11.38 -12.02 5.18
N MET A 172 -11.30 -11.26 6.28
CA MET A 172 -11.29 -9.80 6.22
C MET A 172 -9.99 -9.30 5.59
N HIS A 173 -10.11 -8.30 4.71
CA HIS A 173 -9.01 -7.52 4.14
C HIS A 173 -9.36 -6.04 4.22
N SER A 174 -8.41 -5.15 3.93
CA SER A 174 -8.69 -3.73 3.75
C SER A 174 -7.89 -3.18 2.57
N PHE A 175 -8.58 -2.62 1.60
CA PHE A 175 -7.96 -2.04 0.41
C PHE A 175 -7.49 -0.63 0.72
N TRP A 176 -6.22 -0.34 0.48
CA TRP A 176 -5.66 0.97 0.79
C TRP A 176 -4.53 1.38 -0.15
N ILE A 177 -4.72 2.52 -0.81
CA ILE A 177 -3.71 3.26 -1.55
C ILE A 177 -3.66 4.66 -0.96
N PRO A 178 -2.78 4.94 0.02
CA PRO A 178 -2.82 6.15 0.86
C PRO A 178 -2.81 7.46 0.09
N GLN A 179 -2.15 7.49 -1.06
CA GLN A 179 -1.98 8.70 -1.88
C GLN A 179 -3.26 9.10 -2.63
N VAL A 180 -4.23 8.18 -2.79
CA VAL A 180 -5.45 8.44 -3.56
C VAL A 180 -6.74 8.34 -2.75
N ALA A 181 -6.79 7.53 -1.67
CA ALA A 181 -8.00 7.41 -0.85
C ALA A 181 -7.70 6.89 0.56
N GLY A 182 -8.71 6.95 1.44
CA GLY A 182 -8.73 6.22 2.69
C GLY A 182 -8.80 4.71 2.49
N LYS A 183 -8.61 3.93 3.55
CA LYS A 183 -8.80 2.48 3.50
C LYS A 183 -10.28 2.10 3.60
N THR A 184 -10.65 1.00 2.95
CA THR A 184 -12.00 0.42 3.04
C THR A 184 -11.89 -1.08 3.26
N ASP A 185 -12.58 -1.57 4.29
CA ASP A 185 -12.56 -2.97 4.68
C ASP A 185 -13.41 -3.83 3.73
N LEU A 186 -12.90 -5.00 3.37
CA LEU A 186 -13.58 -6.04 2.64
C LEU A 186 -14.01 -7.12 3.64
N ILE A 187 -15.29 -7.17 3.92
CA ILE A 187 -15.88 -8.08 4.92
C ILE A 187 -16.57 -9.23 4.19
N PRO A 188 -16.26 -10.51 4.51
CA PRO A 188 -16.94 -11.66 3.90
C PRO A 188 -18.45 -11.54 3.97
N GLY A 189 -19.12 -11.77 2.84
CA GLY A 189 -20.58 -11.69 2.73
C GLY A 189 -21.15 -10.27 2.66
N ASN A 190 -20.30 -9.23 2.67
CA ASN A 190 -20.72 -7.83 2.56
C ASN A 190 -20.02 -7.14 1.39
N GLN A 191 -20.77 -6.46 0.55
CA GLN A 191 -20.24 -5.62 -0.52
C GLN A 191 -20.06 -4.19 -0.02
N ARG A 192 -18.85 -3.64 -0.26
CA ARG A 192 -18.51 -2.26 0.05
C ARG A 192 -18.10 -1.55 -1.23
N ALA A 193 -18.04 -0.24 -1.18
CA ALA A 193 -17.53 0.54 -2.29
C ALA A 193 -16.67 1.70 -1.80
N MET A 194 -15.71 2.09 -2.61
CA MET A 194 -14.93 3.32 -2.46
C MET A 194 -14.71 3.94 -3.83
N TRP A 195 -14.31 5.21 -3.87
CA TRP A 195 -14.00 5.87 -5.12
C TRP A 195 -12.89 6.90 -4.94
N PHE A 196 -12.21 7.23 -6.03
CA PHE A 196 -11.21 8.30 -6.10
C PHE A 196 -11.04 8.76 -7.54
N THR A 197 -10.44 9.95 -7.73
CA THR A 197 -10.02 10.45 -9.03
C THR A 197 -8.52 10.69 -9.01
N PRO A 198 -7.69 9.92 -9.73
CA PRO A 198 -6.26 10.16 -9.78
C PRO A 198 -5.97 11.46 -10.54
N GLU A 199 -5.12 12.33 -10.00
CA GLU A 199 -4.81 13.65 -10.58
C GLU A 199 -3.46 13.71 -11.28
N ARG A 200 -2.64 12.67 -11.18
CA ARG A 200 -1.34 12.58 -11.86
C ARG A 200 -1.05 11.17 -12.29
N GLU A 201 -0.34 11.04 -13.40
CA GLU A 201 0.20 9.79 -13.89
C GLU A 201 1.26 9.21 -12.96
N GLY A 202 1.52 7.92 -13.07
CA GLY A 202 2.57 7.23 -12.32
C GLY A 202 2.09 5.97 -11.61
N VAL A 203 2.93 5.43 -10.72
CA VAL A 203 2.65 4.23 -9.94
C VAL A 203 2.49 4.57 -8.47
N PHE A 204 1.34 4.21 -7.90
CA PHE A 204 1.00 4.43 -6.51
C PHE A 204 0.92 3.08 -5.79
N TYR A 205 1.60 2.98 -4.65
CA TYR A 205 1.68 1.74 -3.90
C TYR A 205 0.55 1.62 -2.90
N GLY A 206 -0.06 0.43 -2.86
CA GLY A 206 -1.09 0.06 -1.91
C GLY A 206 -0.77 -1.23 -1.17
N GLN A 207 -1.52 -1.49 -0.13
CA GLN A 207 -1.34 -2.65 0.73
C GLN A 207 -2.65 -3.09 1.36
N CYS A 208 -2.70 -4.33 1.82
CA CYS A 208 -3.74 -4.77 2.75
C CYS A 208 -3.54 -4.05 4.08
N ALA A 209 -4.60 -3.46 4.62
CA ALA A 209 -4.56 -2.67 5.86
C ALA A 209 -5.44 -3.29 6.98
N GLU A 210 -5.79 -4.59 6.87
CA GLU A 210 -6.46 -5.40 7.89
C GLU A 210 -5.80 -6.77 8.00
N ILE A 211 -5.51 -7.23 9.21
CA ILE A 211 -4.83 -8.51 9.46
C ILE A 211 -5.63 -9.66 8.83
N CYS A 212 -5.05 -10.29 7.81
CA CYS A 212 -5.70 -11.34 7.03
C CYS A 212 -4.99 -12.71 7.08
N GLY A 213 -3.91 -12.85 7.84
CA GLY A 213 -3.14 -14.09 8.01
C GLY A 213 -1.63 -13.90 7.84
N ASP A 214 -0.91 -15.01 7.66
CA ASP A 214 0.57 -15.08 7.73
C ASP A 214 1.28 -14.12 6.77
N SER A 215 0.79 -13.99 5.55
CA SER A 215 1.35 -13.09 4.55
C SER A 215 0.57 -11.77 4.39
N HIS A 216 -0.06 -11.29 5.47
CA HIS A 216 -0.75 -10.00 5.46
C HIS A 216 0.15 -8.84 4.98
N ALA A 217 1.35 -8.69 5.50
CA ALA A 217 2.30 -7.66 5.11
C ALA A 217 2.78 -7.80 3.65
N ASN A 218 2.61 -8.99 3.09
CA ASN A 218 3.01 -9.39 1.74
C ASN A 218 1.83 -9.37 0.75
N MET A 219 0.69 -8.83 1.13
CA MET A 219 -0.48 -8.64 0.28
C MET A 219 -0.55 -7.18 -0.17
N ARG A 220 0.22 -6.87 -1.20
CA ARG A 220 0.40 -5.52 -1.75
C ARG A 220 -0.29 -5.38 -3.09
N LEU A 221 -0.42 -4.14 -3.54
CA LEU A 221 -0.98 -3.81 -4.86
C LEU A 221 -0.33 -2.53 -5.39
N ARG A 222 -0.56 -2.27 -6.66
CA ARG A 222 -0.19 -1.03 -7.33
C ARG A 222 -1.39 -0.43 -8.06
N LEU A 223 -1.48 0.88 -8.04
CA LEU A 223 -2.31 1.63 -8.96
C LEU A 223 -1.38 2.24 -10.00
N VAL A 224 -1.60 1.88 -11.25
CA VAL A 224 -0.90 2.44 -12.42
C VAL A 224 -1.84 3.45 -13.05
N VAL A 225 -1.47 4.71 -13.00
CA VAL A 225 -2.24 5.80 -13.62
C VAL A 225 -1.56 6.20 -14.90
N LEU A 226 -2.29 6.07 -16.00
CA LEU A 226 -1.83 6.34 -17.36
C LEU A 226 -2.47 7.62 -17.92
N SER A 227 -1.87 8.18 -18.96
CA SER A 227 -2.55 9.16 -19.81
C SER A 227 -3.84 8.55 -20.38
N PRO A 228 -4.87 9.35 -20.73
CA PRO A 228 -6.07 8.82 -21.36
C PRO A 228 -5.77 8.01 -22.63
N GLN A 229 -4.82 8.46 -23.44
CA GLN A 229 -4.40 7.77 -24.66
C GLN A 229 -3.73 6.41 -24.36
N ASP A 230 -2.81 6.36 -23.42
CA ASP A 230 -2.14 5.10 -23.02
C ASP A 230 -3.11 4.14 -22.36
N TYR A 231 -4.10 4.66 -21.61
CA TYR A 231 -5.14 3.84 -21.01
C TYR A 231 -6.01 3.17 -22.08
N GLU A 232 -6.44 3.90 -23.13
CA GLU A 232 -7.18 3.33 -24.25
C GLU A 232 -6.35 2.24 -24.98
N ALA A 233 -5.05 2.49 -25.18
CA ALA A 233 -4.15 1.50 -25.77
C ALA A 233 -3.98 0.27 -24.88
N TRP A 234 -3.87 0.47 -23.53
CA TRP A 234 -3.85 -0.61 -22.57
C TRP A 234 -5.14 -1.45 -22.61
N VAL A 235 -6.31 -0.81 -22.66
CA VAL A 235 -7.61 -1.50 -22.75
C VAL A 235 -7.66 -2.36 -24.02
N ALA A 236 -7.31 -1.80 -25.16
CA ALA A 236 -7.31 -2.52 -26.44
C ALA A 236 -6.34 -3.71 -26.43
N ALA A 237 -5.19 -3.57 -25.77
CA ALA A 237 -4.21 -4.65 -25.62
C ALA A 237 -4.69 -5.73 -24.63
N ALA A 238 -5.25 -5.31 -23.48
CA ALA A 238 -5.68 -6.23 -22.42
C ALA A 238 -6.90 -7.08 -22.79
N GLN A 239 -7.68 -6.66 -23.78
CA GLN A 239 -8.80 -7.42 -24.35
C GLN A 239 -8.37 -8.54 -25.31
N ARG A 240 -7.09 -8.55 -25.73
CA ARG A 240 -6.55 -9.55 -26.66
C ARG A 240 -5.64 -10.53 -25.92
N PRO A 241 -5.61 -11.82 -26.32
CA PRO A 241 -4.65 -12.77 -25.76
C PRO A 241 -3.21 -12.35 -26.13
N ALA A 242 -2.25 -12.71 -25.27
CA ALA A 242 -0.84 -12.61 -25.61
C ALA A 242 -0.50 -13.42 -26.87
N ALA A 243 0.53 -12.99 -27.58
CA ALA A 243 1.02 -13.74 -28.74
C ALA A 243 1.51 -15.14 -28.31
N PRO A 244 1.31 -16.17 -29.12
CA PRO A 244 1.90 -17.47 -28.87
C PRO A 244 3.44 -17.39 -28.74
N PRO A 245 4.07 -18.22 -27.86
CA PRO A 245 5.52 -18.20 -27.70
C PRO A 245 6.21 -18.70 -28.99
N GLU A 246 7.18 -17.92 -29.48
CA GLU A 246 7.98 -18.28 -30.67
C GLU A 246 9.27 -19.05 -30.31
N ASP A 247 9.85 -18.75 -29.15
CA ASP A 247 11.05 -19.38 -28.64
C ASP A 247 10.81 -20.80 -28.15
N ALA A 248 11.70 -21.73 -28.46
CA ALA A 248 11.58 -23.16 -28.12
C ALA A 248 11.50 -23.38 -26.60
N LEU A 249 12.27 -22.63 -25.81
CA LEU A 249 12.26 -22.74 -24.35
C LEU A 249 10.89 -22.34 -23.78
N ALA A 250 10.30 -21.27 -24.28
CA ALA A 250 8.98 -20.80 -23.89
C ALA A 250 7.86 -21.74 -24.34
N GLN A 251 8.00 -22.39 -25.50
CA GLN A 251 7.06 -23.43 -25.97
C GLN A 251 7.09 -24.67 -25.05
N GLU A 252 8.26 -25.13 -24.66
CA GLU A 252 8.42 -26.19 -23.66
C GLU A 252 7.83 -25.77 -22.29
N GLY A 253 8.03 -24.52 -21.93
CA GLY A 253 7.44 -23.91 -20.71
C GLY A 253 5.92 -23.92 -20.73
N ALA A 254 5.29 -23.61 -21.88
CA ALA A 254 3.85 -23.67 -22.06
C ALA A 254 3.30 -25.11 -21.87
N GLN A 255 4.02 -26.09 -22.40
CA GLN A 255 3.65 -27.50 -22.19
C GLN A 255 3.77 -27.90 -20.72
N LEU A 256 4.87 -27.52 -20.04
CA LEU A 256 5.08 -27.78 -18.63
C LEU A 256 4.03 -27.08 -17.75
N PHE A 257 3.63 -25.85 -18.08
CA PHE A 257 2.57 -25.13 -17.39
C PHE A 257 1.26 -25.92 -17.34
N VAL A 258 0.90 -26.56 -18.44
CA VAL A 258 -0.26 -27.45 -18.51
C VAL A 258 -0.01 -28.77 -17.75
N GLN A 259 1.13 -29.42 -18.00
CA GLN A 259 1.47 -30.73 -17.40
C GLN A 259 1.59 -30.68 -15.87
N LYS A 260 2.16 -29.60 -15.33
CA LYS A 260 2.29 -29.39 -13.88
C LYS A 260 0.99 -28.88 -13.22
N GLY A 261 -0.08 -28.70 -14.01
CA GLY A 261 -1.41 -28.37 -13.52
C GLY A 261 -1.61 -26.89 -13.13
N CYS A 262 -0.73 -25.97 -13.55
CA CYS A 262 -0.87 -24.54 -13.26
C CYS A 262 -2.19 -23.97 -13.77
N ILE A 263 -2.68 -24.47 -14.92
CA ILE A 263 -3.97 -24.08 -15.51
C ILE A 263 -5.19 -24.46 -14.67
N ASN A 264 -5.04 -25.33 -13.65
CA ASN A 264 -6.14 -25.71 -12.77
C ASN A 264 -6.50 -24.56 -11.78
N CYS A 265 -5.58 -23.65 -11.54
CA CYS A 265 -5.77 -22.51 -10.65
C CYS A 265 -5.70 -21.16 -11.37
N HIS A 266 -4.89 -21.05 -12.42
CA HIS A 266 -4.64 -19.82 -13.15
C HIS A 266 -5.34 -19.78 -14.51
N ALA A 267 -6.02 -18.68 -14.80
CA ALA A 267 -6.51 -18.39 -16.15
C ALA A 267 -5.40 -17.75 -17.00
N VAL A 268 -5.37 -18.11 -18.28
CA VAL A 268 -4.59 -17.46 -19.33
C VAL A 268 -5.50 -17.31 -20.55
N GLN A 269 -5.73 -16.09 -21.00
CA GLN A 269 -6.60 -15.78 -22.13
C GLN A 269 -6.09 -16.49 -23.40
N GLY A 270 -7.01 -17.14 -24.12
CA GLY A 270 -6.66 -17.96 -25.30
C GLY A 270 -6.21 -19.39 -24.97
N VAL A 271 -5.87 -19.71 -23.72
CA VAL A 271 -5.53 -21.07 -23.27
C VAL A 271 -6.66 -21.67 -22.41
N ASN A 272 -7.00 -21.00 -21.31
CA ASN A 272 -8.19 -21.30 -20.53
C ASN A 272 -8.72 -19.98 -19.91
N ALA A 273 -10.05 -19.87 -19.76
CA ALA A 273 -10.68 -18.65 -19.23
C ALA A 273 -11.42 -18.85 -17.90
N TYR A 274 -11.38 -20.05 -17.32
CA TYR A 274 -12.37 -20.45 -16.30
C TYR A 274 -11.82 -20.60 -14.88
N ASN A 275 -10.52 -20.77 -14.69
CA ASN A 275 -9.95 -21.07 -13.38
C ASN A 275 -9.39 -19.79 -12.74
N ARG A 276 -10.01 -19.37 -11.61
CA ARG A 276 -9.66 -18.17 -10.86
C ARG A 276 -9.41 -18.44 -9.38
N ALA A 277 -8.93 -19.65 -9.06
CA ALA A 277 -8.46 -19.97 -7.71
C ALA A 277 -7.15 -19.21 -7.39
N GLY A 278 -6.34 -18.95 -8.42
CA GLY A 278 -5.19 -18.08 -8.39
C GLY A 278 -5.38 -16.85 -9.32
N PRO A 279 -4.42 -15.91 -9.31
CA PRO A 279 -4.43 -14.76 -10.20
C PRO A 279 -4.54 -15.12 -11.67
N ASP A 280 -5.28 -14.32 -12.44
CA ASP A 280 -5.21 -14.36 -13.91
C ASP A 280 -3.80 -14.01 -14.37
N LEU A 281 -3.22 -14.81 -15.26
CA LEU A 281 -1.84 -14.67 -15.77
C LEU A 281 -1.77 -14.24 -17.23
N SER A 282 -2.89 -13.86 -17.85
CA SER A 282 -2.98 -13.55 -19.29
C SER A 282 -1.90 -12.57 -19.77
N HIS A 283 -1.54 -11.59 -18.95
CA HIS A 283 -0.53 -10.58 -19.29
C HIS A 283 0.50 -10.40 -18.16
N ILE A 284 0.86 -11.49 -17.49
CA ILE A 284 1.81 -11.46 -16.39
C ILE A 284 3.18 -10.91 -16.80
N GLY A 285 3.62 -11.17 -18.02
CA GLY A 285 4.88 -10.67 -18.56
C GLY A 285 4.97 -9.13 -18.63
N SER A 286 3.83 -8.44 -18.78
CA SER A 286 3.78 -6.96 -18.77
C SER A 286 3.67 -6.35 -17.38
N ARG A 287 3.33 -7.12 -16.35
CA ARG A 287 3.21 -6.58 -14.98
C ARG A 287 4.55 -6.10 -14.45
N THR A 288 4.50 -5.10 -13.58
CA THR A 288 5.70 -4.54 -12.94
C THR A 288 6.16 -5.37 -11.74
N SER A 289 5.27 -6.21 -11.19
CA SER A 289 5.53 -7.03 -10.00
C SER A 289 4.84 -8.39 -10.04
N ILE A 290 5.36 -9.31 -9.23
CA ILE A 290 4.79 -10.65 -8.98
C ILE A 290 4.56 -10.88 -7.48
N ALA A 291 3.96 -12.01 -7.13
CA ALA A 291 3.66 -12.43 -5.76
C ALA A 291 2.85 -11.38 -4.96
N ALA A 292 1.90 -10.69 -5.62
CA ALA A 292 1.11 -9.57 -5.05
C ALA A 292 1.98 -8.39 -4.62
N GLY A 293 2.78 -7.87 -5.54
CA GLY A 293 3.59 -6.67 -5.35
C GLY A 293 4.83 -6.85 -4.48
N MET A 294 5.17 -8.09 -4.08
CA MET A 294 6.34 -8.36 -3.24
C MET A 294 7.66 -8.28 -4.00
N LEU A 295 7.69 -8.84 -5.20
CA LEU A 295 8.90 -8.99 -5.97
C LEU A 295 8.78 -8.22 -7.29
N PRO A 296 9.84 -7.55 -7.75
CA PRO A 296 9.93 -7.10 -9.13
C PRO A 296 9.69 -8.26 -10.10
N ASN A 297 9.04 -7.99 -11.22
CA ASN A 297 8.80 -9.00 -12.24
C ASN A 297 10.04 -9.17 -13.11
N THR A 298 10.99 -9.95 -12.63
CA THR A 298 12.19 -10.39 -13.35
C THR A 298 12.21 -11.90 -13.48
N ARG A 299 13.01 -12.43 -14.41
CA ARG A 299 13.16 -13.88 -14.62
C ARG A 299 13.63 -14.59 -13.34
N GLU A 300 14.61 -14.03 -12.66
CA GLU A 300 15.18 -14.60 -11.43
C GLU A 300 14.13 -14.68 -10.34
N ASN A 301 13.39 -13.61 -10.12
CA ASN A 301 12.31 -13.57 -9.14
C ASN A 301 11.14 -14.49 -9.52
N MET A 302 10.83 -14.63 -10.80
CA MET A 302 9.82 -15.58 -11.28
C MET A 302 10.25 -17.03 -11.00
N ILE A 303 11.49 -17.41 -11.33
CA ILE A 303 12.05 -18.73 -11.04
C ILE A 303 12.03 -18.98 -9.53
N ARG A 304 12.48 -18.02 -8.73
CA ARG A 304 12.46 -18.12 -7.27
C ARG A 304 11.03 -18.30 -6.74
N TRP A 305 10.07 -17.52 -7.21
CA TRP A 305 8.66 -17.65 -6.83
C TRP A 305 8.10 -19.02 -7.18
N LEU A 306 8.35 -19.53 -8.38
CA LEU A 306 7.86 -20.83 -8.84
C LEU A 306 8.43 -22.00 -8.04
N ARG A 307 9.66 -21.89 -7.54
CA ARG A 307 10.33 -22.98 -6.79
C ARG A 307 10.09 -22.95 -5.30
N PHE A 308 9.87 -21.77 -4.71
CA PHE A 308 9.88 -21.57 -3.26
C PHE A 308 8.70 -20.73 -2.78
N THR A 309 7.50 -21.03 -3.27
CA THR A 309 6.27 -20.26 -2.97
C THR A 309 6.01 -20.12 -1.49
N ASP A 310 6.14 -21.21 -0.74
CA ASP A 310 5.92 -21.32 0.70
C ASP A 310 6.95 -20.57 1.54
N THR A 311 8.19 -20.54 1.09
CA THR A 311 9.28 -19.79 1.75
C THR A 311 9.20 -18.29 1.42
N VAL A 312 8.94 -17.95 0.16
CA VAL A 312 8.84 -16.55 -0.29
C VAL A 312 7.60 -15.86 0.29
N LYS A 313 6.50 -16.60 0.41
CA LYS A 313 5.22 -16.06 0.88
C LYS A 313 4.49 -17.09 1.74
N PRO A 314 4.80 -17.16 3.05
CA PRO A 314 4.21 -18.13 3.97
C PRO A 314 2.68 -18.09 3.97
N GLY A 315 2.05 -19.25 4.06
CA GLY A 315 0.60 -19.38 4.10
C GLY A 315 -0.13 -19.16 2.79
N VAL A 316 0.59 -18.96 1.66
CA VAL A 316 -0.03 -18.81 0.35
C VAL A 316 -0.70 -20.11 -0.11
N ALA A 317 -1.87 -20.01 -0.77
CA ALA A 317 -2.59 -21.18 -1.29
C ALA A 317 -1.91 -21.83 -2.50
N MET A 318 -1.01 -21.13 -3.21
CA MET A 318 -0.23 -21.70 -4.30
C MET A 318 0.74 -22.75 -3.77
N PRO A 319 0.59 -24.05 -4.12
CA PRO A 319 1.44 -25.10 -3.58
C PRO A 319 2.87 -25.02 -4.14
N ASN A 320 3.84 -25.42 -3.33
CA ASN A 320 5.17 -25.73 -3.82
C ASN A 320 5.15 -27.05 -4.59
N LEU A 321 5.31 -26.98 -5.92
CA LEU A 321 5.22 -28.14 -6.81
C LEU A 321 6.54 -28.92 -6.92
N GLY A 322 7.59 -28.53 -6.20
CA GLY A 322 8.90 -29.19 -6.26
C GLY A 322 9.56 -29.09 -7.64
N LEU A 323 9.38 -27.97 -8.34
CA LEU A 323 9.96 -27.76 -9.66
C LEU A 323 11.49 -27.76 -9.60
N SER A 324 12.13 -28.49 -10.54
CA SER A 324 13.55 -28.35 -10.75
C SER A 324 13.91 -26.95 -11.26
N GLN A 325 15.19 -26.58 -11.19
CA GLN A 325 15.68 -25.30 -11.73
C GLN A 325 15.31 -25.17 -13.20
N GLU A 326 15.55 -26.20 -14.01
CA GLU A 326 15.28 -26.20 -15.43
C GLU A 326 13.78 -26.12 -15.78
N GLU A 327 12.92 -26.80 -15.01
CA GLU A 327 11.46 -26.73 -15.20
C GLU A 327 10.95 -25.31 -14.89
N ALA A 328 11.43 -24.70 -13.81
CA ALA A 328 11.08 -23.35 -13.43
C ALA A 328 11.57 -22.31 -14.46
N GLU A 329 12.77 -22.48 -15.03
CA GLU A 329 13.31 -21.61 -16.09
C GLU A 329 12.45 -21.67 -17.37
N ARG A 330 12.00 -22.88 -17.78
CA ARG A 330 11.10 -23.03 -18.93
C ARG A 330 9.73 -22.39 -18.69
N ILE A 331 9.14 -22.63 -17.52
CA ILE A 331 7.85 -22.02 -17.16
C ILE A 331 7.99 -20.51 -17.05
N ALA A 332 9.06 -19.99 -16.45
CA ALA A 332 9.32 -18.56 -16.38
C ALA A 332 9.47 -17.93 -17.79
N ALA A 333 10.19 -18.59 -18.68
CA ALA A 333 10.32 -18.17 -20.08
C ALA A 333 8.94 -18.06 -20.78
N TYR A 334 8.04 -19.03 -20.54
CA TYR A 334 6.68 -18.95 -21.05
C TYR A 334 5.91 -17.78 -20.45
N LEU A 335 5.93 -17.61 -19.11
CA LEU A 335 5.18 -16.55 -18.44
C LEU A 335 5.64 -15.14 -18.85
N GLU A 336 6.91 -14.99 -19.20
CA GLU A 336 7.45 -13.74 -19.73
C GLU A 336 6.90 -13.39 -21.11
N THR A 337 6.52 -14.38 -21.95
CA THR A 337 5.91 -14.13 -23.26
C THR A 337 4.46 -13.69 -23.15
N LEU A 338 3.81 -13.89 -22.01
CA LEU A 338 2.44 -13.47 -21.76
C LEU A 338 2.38 -11.95 -21.54
N THR A 339 2.57 -11.18 -22.60
CA THR A 339 2.59 -9.71 -22.61
C THR A 339 1.34 -9.12 -23.24
N LEU A 340 1.09 -7.85 -22.93
CA LEU A 340 0.08 -7.03 -23.62
C LEU A 340 0.50 -6.85 -25.09
N PRO A 341 -0.33 -7.24 -26.06
CA PRO A 341 0.01 -7.07 -27.47
C PRO A 341 0.15 -5.59 -27.84
N GLU A 342 1.24 -5.23 -28.51
CA GLU A 342 1.48 -3.87 -29.05
C GLU A 342 1.46 -2.74 -28.00
N PHE A 343 1.54 -3.08 -26.69
CA PHE A 343 1.58 -2.08 -25.62
C PHE A 343 2.61 -2.46 -24.55
N ASP A 344 3.57 -1.56 -24.32
CA ASP A 344 4.57 -1.72 -23.25
C ASP A 344 4.18 -0.88 -22.04
N LEU A 345 3.50 -1.53 -21.07
CA LEU A 345 3.10 -0.90 -19.80
C LEU A 345 4.29 -0.34 -19.04
N ARG A 346 5.43 -1.03 -19.08
CA ARG A 346 6.64 -0.59 -18.35
C ARG A 346 7.27 0.64 -19.02
N ALA A 347 7.18 0.76 -20.33
CA ALA A 347 7.63 1.96 -21.03
C ALA A 347 6.71 3.15 -20.75
N ALA A 348 5.40 2.95 -20.74
CA ALA A 348 4.42 3.98 -20.43
C ALA A 348 4.60 4.55 -19.01
N ILE A 349 4.97 3.70 -18.04
CA ILE A 349 5.22 4.11 -16.65
C ILE A 349 6.56 4.86 -16.49
N ARG A 350 7.59 4.55 -17.30
CA ARG A 350 8.94 5.13 -17.18
C ARG A 350 9.04 6.62 -17.51
N GLY A 351 8.04 7.16 -18.16
CA GLY A 351 8.05 8.57 -18.58
C GLY A 351 8.00 9.58 -17.44
N GLU A 352 7.43 9.25 -16.27
CA GLU A 352 7.23 10.24 -15.20
C GLU A 352 7.18 9.59 -13.81
N GLY A 353 8.22 9.75 -13.04
CA GLY A 353 8.22 9.46 -11.61
C GLY A 353 9.61 9.16 -11.07
N PRO A 354 9.88 9.43 -9.79
CA PRO A 354 11.12 9.00 -9.18
C PRO A 354 11.23 7.49 -9.34
N GLN A 355 12.31 7.06 -9.97
CA GLN A 355 12.71 5.66 -10.13
C GLN A 355 12.88 5.06 -8.72
N ASN A 356 11.85 4.44 -8.24
CA ASN A 356 11.82 3.93 -6.88
C ASN A 356 12.38 2.51 -6.87
N HIS A 357 13.70 2.39 -6.77
CA HIS A 357 14.45 1.14 -6.68
C HIS A 357 14.36 0.50 -5.29
N VAL A 358 13.15 0.27 -4.80
CA VAL A 358 12.96 -0.57 -3.62
C VAL A 358 12.06 -1.73 -3.98
N ASN A 359 12.37 -2.91 -3.44
CA ASN A 359 11.48 -4.06 -3.56
C ASN A 359 10.17 -3.80 -2.81
N ALA A 360 9.18 -4.66 -3.02
CA ALA A 360 7.89 -4.55 -2.39
C ALA A 360 7.91 -4.65 -0.84
N SER A 361 9.06 -5.02 -0.25
CA SER A 361 9.28 -5.03 1.20
C SER A 361 9.85 -3.70 1.72
N GLY A 362 10.10 -2.70 0.82
CA GLY A 362 10.68 -1.43 1.21
C GLY A 362 12.20 -1.46 1.34
N TYR A 363 12.85 -2.56 0.92
CA TYR A 363 14.30 -2.67 0.91
C TYR A 363 14.88 -2.09 -0.38
N PRO A 364 16.03 -1.39 -0.31
CA PRO A 364 16.75 -0.94 -1.48
C PRO A 364 17.08 -2.13 -2.38
N VAL A 365 16.83 -1.99 -3.67
CA VAL A 365 17.27 -2.92 -4.71
C VAL A 365 18.15 -2.16 -5.68
N ASP A 366 19.06 -2.86 -6.37
CA ASP A 366 19.84 -2.26 -7.44
C ASP A 366 18.95 -1.83 -8.63
N GLU A 367 19.54 -1.16 -9.61
CA GLU A 367 18.81 -0.69 -10.81
C GLU A 367 18.17 -1.84 -11.61
N ALA A 368 18.64 -3.09 -11.42
CA ALA A 368 18.07 -4.29 -12.01
C ALA A 368 16.92 -4.90 -11.19
N GLY A 369 16.66 -4.37 -9.97
CA GLY A 369 15.58 -4.86 -9.09
C GLY A 369 15.95 -6.14 -8.34
N SER A 370 17.22 -6.51 -8.27
CA SER A 370 17.71 -7.66 -7.51
C SER A 370 17.93 -7.31 -6.03
N LEU A 371 17.79 -8.29 -5.14
CA LEU A 371 18.17 -8.17 -3.74
C LEU A 371 19.70 -8.14 -3.65
N SER A 372 20.27 -7.38 -2.70
CA SER A 372 21.72 -7.38 -2.47
C SER A 372 22.20 -8.78 -2.04
N GLU A 373 23.44 -9.13 -2.40
CA GLU A 373 24.05 -10.42 -2.02
C GLU A 373 23.99 -10.70 -0.50
N THR A 374 24.02 -9.65 0.31
CA THR A 374 23.93 -9.74 1.77
C THR A 374 22.56 -10.19 2.25
N GLU A 375 21.50 -9.82 1.56
CA GLU A 375 20.12 -10.24 1.90
C GLU A 375 19.86 -11.67 1.42
N ILE A 376 20.42 -12.06 0.29
CA ILE A 376 20.37 -13.44 -0.20
C ILE A 376 21.07 -14.38 0.79
N ALA A 377 22.26 -13.99 1.28
CA ALA A 377 23.01 -14.77 2.26
C ALA A 377 22.30 -14.89 3.62
N SER A 378 21.57 -13.86 4.09
CA SER A 378 20.80 -13.93 5.33
C SER A 378 19.62 -14.89 5.24
N MET A 379 19.05 -15.07 4.05
CA MET A 379 17.92 -15.99 3.80
C MET A 379 18.39 -17.44 3.60
N GLU A 380 19.67 -17.68 3.27
CA GLU A 380 20.28 -19.00 3.16
C GLU A 380 20.83 -19.52 4.51
N GLY A 381 21.11 -18.64 5.46
CA GLY A 381 21.66 -18.94 6.78
C GLY A 381 20.68 -19.44 7.83
N ASP A 382 19.39 -19.35 7.57
CA ASP A 382 18.30 -19.78 8.49
C ASP A 382 17.69 -21.17 8.13
N ARG A 383 18.52 -22.08 7.57
CA ARG A 383 18.15 -23.48 7.28
C ARG A 383 18.80 -24.46 8.23
#